data_8c0e5ee91a6b8313de8167a643174606
#
_entry.id   8c0e5ee91a6b8313de8167a643174606
#
_cell.length_a   1.000
_cell.length_b   1.000
_cell.length_c   1.000
_cell.angle_alpha   90.00
_cell.angle_beta   90.00
_cell.angle_gamma   90.00
#
_symmetry.space_group_name_H-M   'P 1'
#
loop_
_entity.id
_entity.type
_entity.pdbx_description
1 polymer ?
#
loop_
_entity_poly.entity_id
_entity_poly.type
_entity_poly.pdbx_seq_one_letter_code
_entity_poly.pdbx_strand_id
1 'polypeptide(L)'
;MNIVFYSYSINKNDHINDHEMKRLDHSIHSLREFNDEIPVYLFCDDPSFIPSHFTSEYGVRVLPFEDQVNHGMLFIYRWFNLQYFEDGEGTYIDANILYVDSDTIFYNDVQYLFDTYTYYDVYGREEFGFRNDPNTGGGKSIRKALDYVDRCIVEAGGDVPVYKYCMGVMLFRDGIHLDIIDRLGELVELMFKLKDAKIPYPVPNPRIVDEYAMWVLLSRIGVL
;
A
#
# COMPACT_ATOMS: atom_id res chain seq x y z
N MET A 1 5.01 11.27 -15.46
CA MET A 1 5.84 11.68 -14.30
C MET A 1 5.97 10.52 -13.34
N ASN A 2 7.15 10.27 -12.75
CA ASN A 2 7.37 9.21 -11.75
C ASN A 2 7.38 9.81 -10.35
N ILE A 3 6.68 9.17 -9.41
CA ILE A 3 6.49 9.66 -8.04
C ILE A 3 6.66 8.49 -7.07
N VAL A 4 7.31 8.73 -5.92
CA VAL A 4 7.31 7.80 -4.78
C VAL A 4 6.49 8.41 -3.66
N PHE A 5 5.64 7.61 -3.01
CA PHE A 5 4.95 8.08 -1.83
C PHE A 5 4.92 7.06 -0.69
N TYR A 6 4.90 7.62 0.50
CA TYR A 6 4.78 6.92 1.78
C TYR A 6 3.51 7.38 2.48
N SER A 7 2.95 6.51 3.28
CA SER A 7 1.89 6.85 4.21
C SER A 7 2.31 6.43 5.62
N TYR A 8 2.29 7.36 6.55
CA TYR A 8 2.75 7.15 7.92
C TYR A 8 1.72 7.68 8.92
N SER A 9 1.22 6.83 9.79
CA SER A 9 0.31 7.24 10.87
C SER A 9 1.02 7.20 12.22
N ILE A 10 0.94 8.31 12.94
CA ILE A 10 1.49 8.45 14.28
C ILE A 10 0.47 7.93 15.29
N ASN A 11 0.75 6.78 15.88
CA ASN A 11 -0.08 6.28 16.96
C ASN A 11 0.24 7.06 18.24
N LYS A 12 -0.66 7.99 18.63
CA LYS A 12 -0.47 8.90 19.78
C LYS A 12 -0.29 8.19 21.13
N ASN A 13 -0.51 6.88 21.19
CA ASN A 13 -0.47 6.11 22.43
C ASN A 13 0.76 5.20 22.60
N ASP A 14 1.68 5.14 21.63
CA ASP A 14 2.75 4.16 21.64
C ASP A 14 4.16 4.78 21.57
N HIS A 15 5.02 4.38 22.50
CA HIS A 15 6.48 4.55 22.45
C HIS A 15 7.16 3.84 21.25
N ILE A 16 6.37 3.18 20.39
CA ILE A 16 6.80 2.46 19.18
C ILE A 16 7.23 3.44 18.08
N ASN A 17 6.78 4.69 18.14
CA ASN A 17 7.02 5.69 17.09
C ASN A 17 8.50 5.93 16.77
N ASP A 18 9.40 5.89 17.75
CA ASP A 18 10.83 6.10 17.50
C ASP A 18 11.45 5.04 16.60
N HIS A 19 11.01 3.79 16.73
CA HIS A 19 11.53 2.70 15.92
C HIS A 19 10.98 2.76 14.48
N GLU A 20 9.70 3.00 14.33
CA GLU A 20 9.06 3.13 13.03
C GLU A 20 9.53 4.38 12.28
N MET A 21 9.73 5.49 13.01
CA MET A 21 10.31 6.72 12.44
C MET A 21 11.74 6.48 11.93
N LYS A 22 12.56 5.71 12.66
CA LYS A 22 13.90 5.33 12.18
C LYS A 22 13.86 4.43 10.94
N ARG A 23 12.88 3.54 10.83
CA ARG A 23 12.69 2.74 9.62
C ARG A 23 12.36 3.62 8.44
N LEU A 24 11.40 4.54 8.60
CA LEU A 24 11.02 5.50 7.57
C LEU A 24 12.22 6.37 7.16
N ASP A 25 13.01 6.86 8.12
CA ASP A 25 14.22 7.63 7.86
C ASP A 25 15.22 6.81 7.04
N HIS A 26 15.52 5.58 7.45
CA HIS A 26 16.41 4.70 6.71
C HIS A 26 15.87 4.37 5.30
N SER A 27 14.57 4.20 5.14
CA SER A 27 13.95 3.95 3.85
C SER A 27 14.17 5.13 2.90
N ILE A 28 13.83 6.33 3.33
CA ILE A 28 13.99 7.55 2.53
C ILE A 28 15.47 7.87 2.26
N HIS A 29 16.32 7.71 3.27
CA HIS A 29 17.77 7.87 3.11
C HIS A 29 18.31 6.93 2.03
N SER A 30 17.96 5.62 2.11
CA SER A 30 18.40 4.64 1.12
C SER A 30 17.90 4.95 -0.31
N LEU A 31 16.69 5.51 -0.44
CA LEU A 31 16.20 5.98 -1.73
C LEU A 31 17.07 7.14 -2.25
N ARG A 32 17.38 8.11 -1.40
CA ARG A 32 18.16 9.30 -1.75
C ARG A 32 19.63 9.01 -2.05
N GLU A 33 20.20 7.92 -1.52
CA GLU A 33 21.54 7.46 -1.91
C GLU A 33 21.66 7.12 -3.41
N PHE A 34 20.54 6.74 -4.04
CA PHE A 34 20.53 6.32 -5.45
C PHE A 34 19.76 7.27 -6.37
N ASN A 35 18.81 8.05 -5.83
CA ASN A 35 18.00 8.98 -6.61
C ASN A 35 17.60 10.19 -5.78
N ASP A 36 18.21 11.34 -6.06
CA ASP A 36 17.98 12.61 -5.38
C ASP A 36 16.90 13.47 -6.07
N GLU A 37 16.53 13.16 -7.31
CA GLU A 37 15.64 13.98 -8.12
C GLU A 37 14.17 13.54 -8.08
N ILE A 38 13.89 12.24 -7.87
CA ILE A 38 12.50 11.74 -7.92
C ILE A 38 11.64 12.43 -6.85
N PRO A 39 10.44 12.94 -7.20
CA PRO A 39 9.53 13.50 -6.22
C PRO A 39 9.12 12.45 -5.18
N VAL A 40 9.29 12.79 -3.90
CA VAL A 40 8.88 11.95 -2.77
C VAL A 40 7.85 12.68 -1.93
N TYR A 41 6.72 12.04 -1.68
CA TYR A 41 5.64 12.52 -0.85
C TYR A 41 5.51 11.64 0.40
N LEU A 42 5.38 12.26 1.54
CA LEU A 42 5.10 11.60 2.82
C LEU A 42 3.77 12.13 3.36
N PHE A 43 2.77 11.29 3.36
CA PHE A 43 1.50 11.58 4.01
C PHE A 43 1.57 11.16 5.47
N CYS A 44 1.24 12.09 6.37
CA CYS A 44 1.27 11.87 7.81
C CYS A 44 0.08 12.51 8.50
N ASP A 45 -0.56 11.80 9.43
CA ASP A 45 -1.69 12.31 10.22
C ASP A 45 -1.30 13.48 11.15
N ASP A 46 -0.04 13.56 11.55
CA ASP A 46 0.51 14.70 12.30
C ASP A 46 1.91 15.09 11.82
N PRO A 47 2.01 15.96 10.79
CA PRO A 47 3.30 16.39 10.23
C PRO A 47 4.26 17.04 11.23
N SER A 48 3.78 17.51 12.38
CA SER A 48 4.63 18.14 13.39
C SER A 48 5.63 17.17 14.05
N PHE A 49 5.38 15.88 13.94
CA PHE A 49 6.28 14.83 14.43
C PHE A 49 7.35 14.42 13.42
N ILE A 50 7.21 14.84 12.16
CA ILE A 50 8.20 14.50 11.14
C ILE A 50 9.45 15.36 11.32
N PRO A 51 10.65 14.75 11.44
CA PRO A 51 11.89 15.49 11.58
C PRO A 51 12.14 16.43 10.39
N SER A 52 12.64 17.62 10.67
CA SER A 52 12.84 18.68 9.66
C SER A 52 13.81 18.28 8.53
N HIS A 53 14.75 17.38 8.79
CA HIS A 53 15.70 16.91 7.77
C HIS A 53 15.03 16.18 6.61
N PHE A 54 13.83 15.58 6.82
CA PHE A 54 13.07 14.99 5.72
C PHE A 54 12.77 16.02 4.61
N THR A 55 12.42 17.23 5.01
CA THR A 55 12.16 18.31 4.05
C THR A 55 13.45 19.01 3.63
N SER A 56 14.36 19.34 4.57
CA SER A 56 15.53 20.18 4.30
C SER A 56 16.68 19.44 3.62
N GLU A 57 16.86 18.13 3.88
CA GLU A 57 17.96 17.34 3.36
C GLU A 57 17.50 16.37 2.27
N TYR A 58 16.36 15.67 2.51
CA TYR A 58 15.87 14.68 1.55
C TYR A 58 14.89 15.25 0.52
N GLY A 59 14.46 16.51 0.66
CA GLY A 59 13.52 17.13 -0.27
C GLY A 59 12.15 16.48 -0.31
N VAL A 60 11.74 15.82 0.80
CA VAL A 60 10.44 15.16 0.91
C VAL A 60 9.33 16.20 1.10
N ARG A 61 8.25 16.07 0.36
CA ARG A 61 7.03 16.84 0.58
C ARG A 61 6.17 16.17 1.63
N VAL A 62 6.16 16.73 2.84
CA VAL A 62 5.34 16.23 3.95
C VAL A 62 3.96 16.85 3.87
N LEU A 63 2.92 16.01 3.81
CA LEU A 63 1.53 16.41 3.63
C LEU A 63 0.67 15.85 4.76
N PRO A 64 -0.26 16.63 5.29
CA PRO A 64 -1.23 16.11 6.24
C PRO A 64 -2.25 15.23 5.51
N PHE A 65 -2.74 14.20 6.19
CA PHE A 65 -3.99 13.54 5.80
C PHE A 65 -4.94 13.52 6.99
N GLU A 66 -6.22 13.63 6.69
CA GLU A 66 -7.25 13.46 7.71
C GLU A 66 -7.54 11.95 7.86
N ASP A 67 -7.44 11.44 9.09
CA ASP A 67 -7.88 10.09 9.40
C ASP A 67 -9.42 10.04 9.33
N GLN A 68 -9.94 9.88 8.11
CA GLN A 68 -11.37 9.84 7.84
C GLN A 68 -12.02 8.53 8.28
N VAL A 69 -11.21 7.53 8.62
CA VAL A 69 -11.71 6.19 8.95
C VAL A 69 -11.38 5.86 10.39
N ASN A 70 -12.31 6.21 11.27
CA ASN A 70 -12.22 5.90 12.69
C ASN A 70 -11.98 4.40 12.96
N HIS A 71 -10.89 4.14 13.69
CA HIS A 71 -10.74 3.02 14.63
C HIS A 71 -10.84 1.59 14.08
N GLY A 72 -9.76 1.08 13.58
CA GLY A 72 -9.57 -0.34 13.31
C GLY A 72 -9.40 -0.73 11.84
N MET A 73 -9.25 0.25 10.95
CA MET A 73 -8.87 0.05 9.56
C MET A 73 -7.53 0.71 9.28
N LEU A 74 -6.50 0.31 10.02
CA LEU A 74 -5.24 1.01 10.21
C LEU A 74 -4.43 1.29 8.94
N PHE A 75 -4.73 0.71 7.80
CA PHE A 75 -3.91 0.88 6.60
C PHE A 75 -4.66 1.38 5.38
N ILE A 76 -5.97 1.55 5.46
CA ILE A 76 -6.76 2.04 4.33
C ILE A 76 -6.38 3.48 3.92
N TYR A 77 -5.93 4.30 4.88
CA TYR A 77 -5.53 5.67 4.61
C TYR A 77 -4.47 5.78 3.51
N ARG A 78 -3.58 4.79 3.38
CA ARG A 78 -2.58 4.78 2.32
C ARG A 78 -3.20 4.83 0.92
N TRP A 79 -4.35 4.19 0.74
CA TRP A 79 -5.06 4.20 -0.53
C TRP A 79 -5.87 5.49 -0.72
N PHE A 80 -6.42 6.05 0.35
CA PHE A 80 -7.06 7.37 0.30
C PHE A 80 -6.08 8.49 -0.04
N ASN A 81 -4.82 8.37 0.32
CA ASN A 81 -3.80 9.34 -0.04
C ASN A 81 -3.56 9.43 -1.54
N LEU A 82 -3.96 8.42 -2.34
CA LEU A 82 -3.95 8.50 -3.80
C LEU A 82 -4.81 9.66 -4.31
N GLN A 83 -5.87 10.07 -3.60
CA GLN A 83 -6.72 11.20 -3.98
C GLN A 83 -5.95 12.51 -4.14
N TYR A 84 -4.83 12.66 -3.45
CA TYR A 84 -3.96 13.81 -3.65
C TYR A 84 -3.42 13.90 -5.07
N PHE A 85 -3.29 12.77 -5.75
CA PHE A 85 -2.78 12.68 -7.11
C PHE A 85 -3.90 12.73 -8.16
N GLU A 86 -5.16 12.89 -7.74
CA GLU A 86 -6.26 13.27 -8.60
C GLU A 86 -6.18 14.78 -8.83
N ASP A 87 -5.81 15.17 -10.04
CA ASP A 87 -5.61 16.57 -10.37
C ASP A 87 -6.51 16.96 -11.54
N GLY A 88 -7.42 17.91 -11.31
CA GLY A 88 -8.30 18.48 -12.32
C GLY A 88 -7.56 19.25 -13.43
N GLU A 89 -6.28 19.57 -13.22
CA GLU A 89 -5.43 20.25 -14.21
C GLU A 89 -4.59 19.26 -15.06
N GLY A 90 -4.67 17.95 -14.81
CA GLY A 90 -4.00 16.91 -15.59
C GLY A 90 -2.55 16.61 -15.21
N THR A 91 -2.04 17.19 -14.13
CA THR A 91 -0.64 17.06 -13.75
C THR A 91 -0.28 15.63 -13.35
N TYR A 92 -1.22 14.87 -12.77
CA TYR A 92 -1.00 13.52 -12.27
C TYR A 92 -1.73 12.41 -13.03
N ILE A 93 -2.54 12.76 -14.06
CA ILE A 93 -3.34 11.79 -14.82
C ILE A 93 -2.47 10.67 -15.39
N ASP A 94 -1.30 11.01 -15.95
CA ASP A 94 -0.35 10.05 -16.53
C ASP A 94 0.81 9.74 -15.58
N ALA A 95 0.64 9.95 -14.27
CA ALA A 95 1.70 9.67 -13.32
C ALA A 95 1.86 8.17 -13.08
N ASN A 96 3.12 7.73 -13.00
CA ASN A 96 3.47 6.44 -12.44
C ASN A 96 3.74 6.65 -10.95
N ILE A 97 3.02 5.96 -10.10
CA ILE A 97 3.04 6.17 -8.65
C ILE A 97 3.54 4.91 -7.97
N LEU A 98 4.65 5.00 -7.25
CA LEU A 98 5.19 3.94 -6.43
C LEU A 98 4.83 4.19 -4.96
N TYR A 99 3.93 3.36 -4.42
CA TYR A 99 3.71 3.27 -2.98
C TYR A 99 4.79 2.41 -2.33
N VAL A 100 5.28 2.83 -1.17
CA VAL A 100 6.33 2.14 -0.43
C VAL A 100 6.01 2.15 1.07
N ASP A 101 6.08 0.98 1.72
CA ASP A 101 6.03 0.89 3.17
C ASP A 101 7.31 1.47 3.82
N SER A 102 7.16 2.00 5.03
CA SER A 102 8.23 2.67 5.78
C SER A 102 9.44 1.79 6.14
N ASP A 103 9.34 0.48 5.98
CA ASP A 103 10.41 -0.48 6.25
C ASP A 103 11.11 -1.03 4.99
N THR A 104 10.85 -0.41 3.85
CA THR A 104 11.49 -0.76 2.58
C THR A 104 12.88 -0.13 2.49
N ILE A 105 13.88 -0.90 2.07
CA ILE A 105 15.25 -0.41 1.83
C ILE A 105 15.59 -0.55 0.35
N PHE A 106 16.05 0.55 -0.23
CA PHE A 106 16.49 0.58 -1.62
C PHE A 106 17.98 0.21 -1.71
N TYR A 107 18.30 -0.64 -2.68
CA TYR A 107 19.66 -1.08 -2.98
C TYR A 107 20.10 -0.66 -4.38
N ASN A 108 19.24 0.07 -5.09
CA ASN A 108 19.49 0.56 -6.43
C ASN A 108 18.58 1.73 -6.75
N ASP A 109 18.84 2.43 -7.85
CA ASP A 109 18.01 3.53 -8.31
C ASP A 109 16.56 3.06 -8.56
N VAL A 110 15.63 3.72 -7.89
CA VAL A 110 14.20 3.44 -8.01
C VAL A 110 13.67 3.68 -9.43
N GLN A 111 14.32 4.54 -10.21
CA GLN A 111 13.98 4.77 -11.61
C GLN A 111 13.99 3.48 -12.43
N TYR A 112 14.85 2.52 -12.06
CA TYR A 112 14.89 1.20 -12.68
C TYR A 112 13.52 0.47 -12.64
N LEU A 113 12.74 0.64 -11.57
CA LEU A 113 11.40 0.02 -11.47
C LEU A 113 10.46 0.61 -12.52
N PHE A 114 10.48 1.93 -12.68
CA PHE A 114 9.62 2.61 -13.64
C PHE A 114 10.00 2.30 -15.10
N ASP A 115 11.28 2.11 -15.37
CA ASP A 115 11.78 1.84 -16.72
C ASP A 115 11.60 0.37 -17.12
N THR A 116 11.68 -0.54 -16.16
CA THR A 116 11.63 -1.99 -16.40
C THR A 116 10.20 -2.52 -16.43
N TYR A 117 9.37 -2.08 -15.50
CA TYR A 117 8.01 -2.59 -15.35
C TYR A 117 7.03 -1.73 -16.13
N THR A 118 6.95 -1.96 -17.46
CA THR A 118 6.19 -1.12 -18.40
C THR A 118 5.02 -1.82 -19.10
N TYR A 119 4.81 -3.11 -18.82
CA TYR A 119 3.86 -3.92 -19.57
C TYR A 119 2.46 -3.97 -18.95
N TYR A 120 2.34 -3.84 -17.64
CA TYR A 120 1.08 -3.86 -16.90
C TYR A 120 0.83 -2.54 -16.17
N ASP A 121 -0.43 -2.28 -15.83
CA ASP A 121 -0.84 -1.06 -15.14
C ASP A 121 -0.53 -1.09 -13.64
N VAL A 122 -0.45 -2.31 -13.06
CA VAL A 122 -0.10 -2.50 -11.65
C VAL A 122 0.99 -3.55 -11.49
N TYR A 123 1.95 -3.26 -10.66
CA TYR A 123 2.99 -4.19 -10.22
C TYR A 123 3.08 -4.20 -8.70
N GLY A 124 3.28 -5.36 -8.16
CA GLY A 124 3.53 -5.57 -6.74
C GLY A 124 4.51 -6.70 -6.53
N ARG A 125 5.09 -6.78 -5.35
CA ARG A 125 5.92 -7.91 -4.96
C ARG A 125 5.04 -9.14 -4.79
N GLU A 126 5.33 -10.24 -5.48
CA GLU A 126 4.69 -11.51 -5.22
C GLU A 126 4.99 -11.99 -3.79
N GLU A 127 3.95 -12.33 -3.04
CA GLU A 127 4.10 -12.90 -1.71
C GLU A 127 4.34 -14.40 -1.80
N PHE A 128 5.62 -14.77 -1.91
CA PHE A 128 6.05 -16.16 -1.95
C PHE A 128 5.89 -16.83 -0.58
N GLY A 129 5.23 -17.97 -0.54
CA GLY A 129 5.41 -18.93 0.53
C GLY A 129 4.18 -19.26 1.36
N PHE A 130 3.15 -18.43 1.42
CA PHE A 130 1.98 -18.76 2.24
C PHE A 130 1.15 -19.94 1.71
N ARG A 131 1.15 -20.17 0.39
CA ARG A 131 0.41 -21.31 -0.20
C ARG A 131 1.24 -22.59 -0.34
N ASN A 132 2.56 -22.50 -0.44
CA ASN A 132 3.40 -23.60 -0.91
C ASN A 132 4.24 -24.28 0.16
N ASP A 133 4.31 -23.79 1.40
CA ASP A 133 5.03 -24.47 2.45
C ASP A 133 4.07 -25.19 3.43
N PRO A 134 3.82 -26.49 3.23
CA PRO A 134 2.98 -27.26 4.14
C PRO A 134 3.63 -27.50 5.52
N ASN A 135 4.91 -27.12 5.71
CA ASN A 135 5.70 -27.44 6.88
C ASN A 135 5.81 -26.28 7.87
N THR A 136 5.42 -25.05 7.50
CA THR A 136 5.31 -23.97 8.46
C THR A 136 4.09 -24.21 9.36
N GLY A 137 4.26 -24.18 10.68
CA GLY A 137 3.19 -24.46 11.66
C GLY A 137 1.94 -23.57 11.52
N GLY A 138 2.02 -22.49 10.75
CA GLY A 138 0.91 -21.64 10.33
C GLY A 138 0.22 -22.06 9.02
N GLY A 139 0.84 -22.93 8.21
CA GLY A 139 0.39 -23.19 6.84
C GLY A 139 -1.06 -23.65 6.68
N LYS A 140 -1.57 -24.49 7.57
CA LYS A 140 -2.97 -24.96 7.49
C LYS A 140 -4.00 -23.87 7.82
N SER A 141 -3.68 -23.01 8.74
CA SER A 141 -4.57 -21.94 9.19
C SER A 141 -4.59 -20.78 8.18
N ILE A 142 -3.42 -20.43 7.65
CA ILE A 142 -3.27 -19.43 6.60
C ILE A 142 -3.97 -19.90 5.31
N ARG A 143 -3.83 -21.17 4.94
CA ARG A 143 -4.53 -21.72 3.78
C ARG A 143 -6.06 -21.59 3.91
N LYS A 144 -6.62 -21.93 5.07
CA LYS A 144 -8.07 -21.77 5.31
C LYS A 144 -8.54 -20.32 5.19
N ALA A 145 -7.71 -19.38 5.62
CA ALA A 145 -8.03 -17.96 5.49
C ALA A 145 -7.95 -17.49 4.03
N LEU A 146 -6.94 -17.90 3.30
CA LEU A 146 -6.84 -17.62 1.86
C LEU A 146 -7.99 -18.25 1.08
N ASP A 147 -8.34 -19.51 1.36
CA ASP A 147 -9.51 -20.18 0.76
C ASP A 147 -10.82 -19.44 1.07
N TYR A 148 -10.91 -18.80 2.22
CA TYR A 148 -12.05 -17.96 2.56
C TYR A 148 -12.05 -16.65 1.77
N VAL A 149 -10.90 -15.96 1.69
CA VAL A 149 -10.74 -14.75 0.89
C VAL A 149 -11.04 -15.02 -0.59
N ASP A 150 -10.53 -16.12 -1.13
CA ASP A 150 -10.81 -16.52 -2.52
C ASP A 150 -12.31 -16.71 -2.77
N ARG A 151 -13.03 -17.31 -1.81
CA ARG A 151 -14.51 -17.40 -1.90
C ARG A 151 -15.17 -16.05 -1.88
N CYS A 152 -14.74 -15.13 -1.00
CA CYS A 152 -15.27 -13.77 -0.97
C CYS A 152 -15.02 -13.03 -2.29
N ILE A 153 -13.85 -13.25 -2.92
CA ILE A 153 -13.53 -12.68 -4.23
C ILE A 153 -14.51 -13.18 -5.29
N VAL A 154 -14.72 -14.50 -5.35
CA VAL A 154 -15.66 -15.12 -6.31
C VAL A 154 -17.11 -14.68 -6.04
N GLU A 155 -17.55 -14.67 -4.79
CA GLU A 155 -18.90 -14.21 -4.40
C GLU A 155 -19.11 -12.73 -4.73
N ALA A 156 -18.04 -11.94 -4.73
CA ALA A 156 -18.06 -10.55 -5.13
C ALA A 156 -18.01 -10.33 -6.66
N GLY A 157 -17.92 -11.44 -7.45
CA GLY A 157 -17.88 -11.40 -8.91
C GLY A 157 -16.49 -11.18 -9.49
N GLY A 158 -15.45 -11.28 -8.68
CA GLY A 158 -14.05 -11.21 -9.12
C GLY A 158 -13.47 -12.58 -9.44
N ASP A 159 -12.42 -12.59 -10.24
CA ASP A 159 -11.58 -13.77 -10.44
C ASP A 159 -10.58 -13.90 -9.30
N VAL A 160 -10.34 -15.13 -8.84
CA VAL A 160 -9.31 -15.38 -7.83
C VAL A 160 -7.94 -15.12 -8.47
N PRO A 161 -7.17 -14.15 -8.00
CA PRO A 161 -5.86 -13.89 -8.58
C PRO A 161 -4.94 -15.10 -8.37
N VAL A 162 -4.23 -15.47 -9.42
CA VAL A 162 -3.26 -16.57 -9.37
C VAL A 162 -2.13 -16.25 -8.39
N TYR A 163 -1.79 -14.97 -8.32
CA TYR A 163 -0.74 -14.46 -7.46
C TYR A 163 -1.33 -13.52 -6.41
N LYS A 164 -0.79 -13.57 -5.20
CA LYS A 164 -1.05 -12.60 -4.13
C LYS A 164 0.15 -11.66 -4.06
N TYR A 165 -0.12 -10.38 -4.00
CA TYR A 165 0.92 -9.35 -3.93
C TYR A 165 1.01 -8.77 -2.53
N CYS A 166 2.23 -8.55 -2.06
CA CYS A 166 2.47 -7.74 -0.88
C CYS A 166 2.19 -6.27 -1.23
N MET A 167 1.31 -5.65 -0.48
CA MET A 167 0.92 -4.25 -0.69
C MET A 167 1.93 -3.24 -0.12
N GLY A 168 3.06 -3.72 0.40
CA GLY A 168 4.11 -2.85 0.93
C GLY A 168 4.97 -2.15 -0.13
N VAL A 169 4.92 -2.64 -1.38
CA VAL A 169 5.54 -1.97 -2.54
C VAL A 169 4.62 -2.19 -3.74
N MET A 170 4.00 -1.12 -4.23
CA MET A 170 3.05 -1.16 -5.33
C MET A 170 3.33 -0.05 -6.32
N LEU A 171 3.55 -0.42 -7.57
CA LEU A 171 3.69 0.52 -8.68
C LEU A 171 2.37 0.58 -9.48
N PHE A 172 1.78 1.76 -9.53
CA PHE A 172 0.61 2.11 -10.32
C PHE A 172 1.07 2.93 -11.52
N ARG A 173 0.64 2.54 -12.71
CA ARG A 173 1.08 3.17 -13.96
C ARG A 173 -0.10 3.80 -14.71
N ASP A 174 0.26 4.71 -15.60
CA ASP A 174 -0.60 5.20 -16.67
C ASP A 174 -1.99 5.65 -16.20
N GLY A 175 -2.05 6.22 -14.98
CA GLY A 175 -3.28 6.76 -14.42
C GLY A 175 -4.22 5.75 -13.76
N ILE A 176 -3.85 4.46 -13.62
CA ILE A 176 -4.71 3.44 -12.99
C ILE A 176 -5.11 3.80 -11.54
N HIS A 177 -4.33 4.65 -10.88
CA HIS A 177 -4.68 5.16 -9.56
C HIS A 177 -6.02 5.91 -9.56
N LEU A 178 -6.44 6.52 -10.66
CA LEU A 178 -7.74 7.20 -10.79
C LEU A 178 -8.89 6.19 -10.70
N ASP A 179 -8.77 5.03 -11.36
CA ASP A 179 -9.76 3.96 -11.27
C ASP A 179 -9.88 3.41 -9.83
N ILE A 180 -8.78 3.40 -9.08
CA ILE A 180 -8.77 3.03 -7.66
C ILE A 180 -9.47 4.11 -6.83
N ILE A 181 -9.18 5.39 -7.08
CA ILE A 181 -9.80 6.53 -6.39
C ILE A 181 -11.31 6.50 -6.54
N ASP A 182 -11.81 6.30 -7.76
CA ASP A 182 -13.25 6.22 -8.06
C ASP A 182 -13.96 5.09 -7.29
N ARG A 183 -13.20 4.09 -6.82
CA ARG A 183 -13.71 2.92 -6.13
C ARG A 183 -13.30 2.81 -4.64
N LEU A 184 -12.76 3.87 -4.06
CA LEU A 184 -12.38 3.85 -2.62
C LEU A 184 -13.57 3.51 -1.71
N GLY A 185 -14.77 3.97 -2.04
CA GLY A 185 -16.00 3.58 -1.33
C GLY A 185 -16.24 2.07 -1.35
N GLU A 186 -16.04 1.44 -2.50
CA GLU A 186 -16.16 -0.01 -2.66
C GLU A 186 -15.07 -0.74 -1.85
N LEU A 187 -13.84 -0.22 -1.85
CA LEU A 187 -12.74 -0.76 -1.05
C LEU A 187 -13.12 -0.79 0.44
N VAL A 188 -13.68 0.31 0.96
CA VAL A 188 -14.17 0.39 2.35
C VAL A 188 -15.22 -0.67 2.63
N GLU A 189 -16.22 -0.81 1.76
CA GLU A 189 -17.28 -1.83 1.92
C GLU A 189 -16.71 -3.25 1.94
N LEU A 190 -15.75 -3.55 1.06
CA LEU A 190 -15.07 -4.84 1.02
C LEU A 190 -14.30 -5.12 2.31
N MET A 191 -13.62 -4.11 2.85
CA MET A 191 -12.90 -4.25 4.12
C MET A 191 -13.85 -4.54 5.28
N PHE A 192 -15.01 -3.86 5.36
CA PHE A 192 -16.02 -4.15 6.37
C PHE A 192 -16.56 -5.57 6.22
N LYS A 193 -16.93 -5.99 5.02
CA LYS A 193 -17.41 -7.34 4.76
C LYS A 193 -16.38 -8.41 5.17
N LEU A 194 -15.12 -8.21 4.84
CA LEU A 194 -14.03 -9.13 5.21
C LEU A 194 -13.79 -9.16 6.74
N LYS A 195 -13.88 -8.00 7.40
CA LYS A 195 -13.76 -7.90 8.86
C LYS A 195 -14.89 -8.62 9.59
N ASP A 196 -16.13 -8.44 9.12
CA ASP A 196 -17.33 -9.01 9.76
C ASP A 196 -17.48 -10.51 9.51
N ALA A 197 -16.83 -11.03 8.50
CA ALA A 197 -16.95 -12.42 8.08
C ALA A 197 -16.34 -13.43 9.06
N LYS A 198 -15.91 -13.03 10.27
CA LYS A 198 -15.33 -13.89 11.32
C LYS A 198 -14.37 -14.93 10.75
N ILE A 199 -13.42 -14.46 9.96
CA ILE A 199 -12.39 -15.32 9.38
C ILE A 199 -11.77 -16.15 10.49
N PRO A 200 -11.78 -17.49 10.42
CA PRO A 200 -11.25 -18.33 11.49
C PRO A 200 -9.78 -18.00 11.74
N TYR A 201 -9.46 -17.75 13.03
CA TYR A 201 -8.07 -17.58 13.47
C TYR A 201 -7.12 -18.56 12.72
N PRO A 202 -5.96 -18.09 12.20
CA PRO A 202 -5.16 -17.01 12.73
C PRO A 202 -5.14 -15.70 11.92
N VAL A 203 -6.09 -15.42 11.07
CA VAL A 203 -6.08 -14.24 10.20
C VAL A 203 -7.11 -13.16 10.58
N PRO A 204 -7.28 -12.75 11.76
CA PRO A 204 -7.77 -11.41 11.99
C PRO A 204 -6.63 -10.53 12.47
N ASN A 205 -5.59 -10.41 11.69
CA ASN A 205 -4.79 -9.21 11.82
C ASN A 205 -5.54 -8.15 11.00
N PRO A 206 -6.15 -7.13 11.61
CA PRO A 206 -6.80 -6.05 10.89
C PRO A 206 -5.85 -5.35 9.90
N ARG A 207 -4.56 -5.64 10.01
CA ARG A 207 -3.49 -5.17 9.12
C ARG A 207 -3.46 -5.83 7.74
N ILE A 208 -4.17 -6.94 7.54
CA ILE A 208 -4.15 -7.69 6.26
C ILE A 208 -5.46 -7.48 5.48
N VAL A 209 -6.48 -6.93 6.13
CA VAL A 209 -7.80 -6.78 5.51
C VAL A 209 -7.78 -5.80 4.33
N ASP A 210 -6.97 -4.76 4.40
CA ASP A 210 -6.83 -3.78 3.33
C ASP A 210 -6.12 -4.38 2.10
N GLU A 211 -5.12 -5.26 2.29
CA GLU A 211 -4.48 -5.99 1.21
C GLU A 211 -5.49 -6.87 0.47
N TYR A 212 -6.28 -7.64 1.20
CA TYR A 212 -7.29 -8.51 0.61
C TYR A 212 -8.38 -7.73 -0.13
N ALA A 213 -8.84 -6.64 0.45
CA ALA A 213 -9.81 -5.78 -0.20
C ALA A 213 -9.26 -5.16 -1.48
N MET A 214 -7.99 -4.75 -1.47
CA MET A 214 -7.32 -4.21 -2.66
C MET A 214 -7.17 -5.29 -3.74
N TRP A 215 -6.82 -6.54 -3.42
CA TRP A 215 -6.78 -7.62 -4.41
C TRP A 215 -8.13 -7.84 -5.08
N VAL A 216 -9.23 -7.82 -4.30
CA VAL A 216 -10.58 -7.92 -4.86
C VAL A 216 -10.88 -6.74 -5.78
N LEU A 217 -10.52 -5.54 -5.35
CA LEU A 217 -10.74 -4.34 -6.16
C LEU A 217 -9.97 -4.39 -7.48
N LEU A 218 -8.67 -4.69 -7.43
CA LEU A 218 -7.82 -4.79 -8.62
C LEU A 218 -8.30 -5.89 -9.59
N SER A 219 -8.79 -7.01 -9.06
CA SER A 219 -9.41 -8.06 -9.90
C SER A 219 -10.66 -7.54 -10.62
N ARG A 220 -11.47 -6.71 -9.96
CA ARG A 220 -12.72 -6.16 -10.54
C ARG A 220 -12.47 -5.11 -11.61
N ILE A 221 -11.39 -4.37 -11.52
CA ILE A 221 -11.00 -3.41 -12.56
C ILE A 221 -10.17 -4.07 -13.68
N GLY A 222 -9.92 -5.38 -13.58
CA GLY A 222 -9.32 -6.17 -14.65
C GLY A 222 -7.80 -6.00 -14.80
N VAL A 223 -7.10 -5.58 -13.75
CA VAL A 223 -5.63 -5.40 -13.76
C VAL A 223 -4.86 -6.48 -13.00
N LEU A 224 -5.56 -7.51 -12.50
CA LEU A 224 -5.00 -8.74 -11.91
C LEU A 224 -5.42 -9.94 -12.69
#